data_61d4354f59d22ef3e90dc2e7a1615b3a
#
_entry.id   61d4354f59d22ef3e90dc2e7a1615b3a
#
_cell.length_a   1.000
_cell.length_b   1.000
_cell.length_c   1.000
_cell.angle_alpha   90.00
_cell.angle_beta   90.00
_cell.angle_gamma   90.00
#
_symmetry.space_group_name_H-M   'P 1'
#
loop_
_entity.id
_entity.type
_entity.pdbx_description
1 polymer ?
#
loop_
_entity_poly.entity_id
_entity_poly.type
_entity_poly.pdbx_seq_one_letter_code
_entity_poly.pdbx_strand_id
1 'polypeptide(L)'
;EQLAAEGVQVTVVPGISSAISVPGAVGIPVTHRGVAHEFTVVSGHVAPDDPRSLVDWTALARLRGTLVLLMAVENLGAIAAALRAHGRPDDTPVAIVQEGTMATERRVDATLATAADRAAAQDIRPPAVIVIGDVVAVGPTAP
;
A
#
# COMPACT_ATOMS: atom_id res chain seq x y z
N GLU A 1 -10.98 22.07 -7.86
CA GLU A 1 -12.06 22.92 -7.30
C GLU A 1 -11.70 24.39 -7.45
N GLN A 2 -10.55 24.85 -6.96
CA GLN A 2 -10.16 26.27 -6.98
C GLN A 2 -10.12 26.86 -8.39
N LEU A 3 -9.48 26.20 -9.35
CA LEU A 3 -9.43 26.65 -10.75
C LEU A 3 -10.81 26.79 -11.39
N ALA A 4 -11.70 25.84 -11.10
CA ALA A 4 -13.07 25.90 -11.60
C ALA A 4 -13.87 27.05 -10.98
N ALA A 5 -13.64 27.35 -9.69
CA ALA A 5 -14.24 28.50 -9.01
C ALA A 5 -13.79 29.85 -9.58
N GLU A 6 -12.56 29.90 -10.12
CA GLU A 6 -12.00 31.07 -10.80
C GLU A 6 -12.37 31.14 -12.30
N GLY A 7 -13.25 30.24 -12.78
CA GLY A 7 -13.70 30.22 -14.17
C GLY A 7 -12.67 29.66 -15.17
N VAL A 8 -11.59 29.02 -14.68
CA VAL A 8 -10.59 28.38 -15.53
C VAL A 8 -11.15 27.06 -16.05
N GLN A 9 -11.13 26.86 -17.36
CA GLN A 9 -11.53 25.60 -17.98
C GLN A 9 -10.50 24.50 -17.65
N VAL A 10 -10.96 23.39 -17.08
CA VAL A 10 -10.10 22.26 -16.69
C VAL A 10 -10.47 21.04 -17.53
N THR A 11 -9.46 20.44 -18.17
CA THR A 11 -9.59 19.15 -18.87
C THR A 11 -8.81 18.09 -18.09
N VAL A 12 -9.47 16.99 -17.73
CA VAL A 12 -8.83 15.84 -17.05
C VAL A 12 -8.44 14.80 -18.09
N VAL A 13 -7.15 14.52 -18.17
CA VAL A 13 -6.62 13.40 -18.96
C VAL A 13 -6.24 12.28 -18.01
N PRO A 14 -6.93 11.12 -18.01
CA PRO A 14 -6.62 10.00 -17.12
C PRO A 14 -5.24 9.42 -17.41
N GLY A 15 -4.61 8.85 -16.39
CA GLY A 15 -3.30 8.22 -16.49
C GLY A 15 -3.22 6.91 -15.70
N ILE A 16 -2.01 6.35 -15.64
CA ILE A 16 -1.70 5.13 -14.91
C ILE A 16 -1.55 5.46 -13.42
N SER A 17 -2.17 4.64 -12.54
CA SER A 17 -1.99 4.75 -11.10
C SER A 17 -0.83 3.88 -10.61
N SER A 18 0.04 4.45 -9.76
CA SER A 18 1.11 3.72 -9.06
C SER A 18 0.56 2.57 -8.21
N ALA A 19 -0.67 2.69 -7.72
CA ALA A 19 -1.34 1.63 -6.95
C ALA A 19 -1.48 0.31 -7.70
N ILE A 20 -1.46 0.32 -9.03
CA ILE A 20 -1.59 -0.87 -9.88
C ILE A 20 -0.29 -1.11 -10.64
N SER A 21 0.32 -0.06 -11.19
CA SER A 21 1.50 -0.22 -12.05
C SER A 21 2.74 -0.66 -11.27
N VAL A 22 2.96 -0.16 -10.07
CA VAL A 22 4.12 -0.52 -9.26
C VAL A 22 4.07 -1.98 -8.81
N PRO A 23 2.98 -2.49 -8.20
CA PRO A 23 2.86 -3.92 -7.92
C PRO A 23 3.06 -4.78 -9.17
N GLY A 24 2.40 -4.41 -10.28
CA GLY A 24 2.51 -5.15 -11.54
C GLY A 24 3.93 -5.20 -12.10
N ALA A 25 4.69 -4.11 -12.01
CA ALA A 25 6.08 -4.04 -12.48
C ALA A 25 7.02 -4.98 -11.71
N VAL A 26 6.75 -5.19 -10.41
CA VAL A 26 7.52 -6.15 -9.59
C VAL A 26 6.88 -7.55 -9.56
N GLY A 27 5.94 -7.83 -10.45
CA GLY A 27 5.31 -9.15 -10.60
C GLY A 27 4.27 -9.50 -9.55
N ILE A 28 3.76 -8.52 -8.77
CA ILE A 28 2.71 -8.74 -7.78
C ILE A 28 1.36 -8.35 -8.41
N PRO A 29 0.45 -9.30 -8.69
CA PRO A 29 -0.89 -8.97 -9.14
C PRO A 29 -1.71 -8.40 -7.97
N VAL A 30 -2.47 -7.32 -8.17
CA VAL A 30 -3.35 -6.79 -7.10
C VAL A 30 -4.58 -7.68 -6.85
N THR A 31 -4.95 -8.51 -7.83
CA THR A 31 -5.94 -9.60 -7.69
C THR A 31 -5.41 -10.86 -8.37
N HIS A 32 -5.75 -12.04 -7.82
CA HIS A 32 -5.36 -13.31 -8.41
C HIS A 32 -6.45 -14.36 -8.15
N ARG A 33 -6.77 -15.16 -9.19
CA ARG A 33 -7.77 -16.22 -9.08
C ARG A 33 -7.42 -17.20 -7.95
N GLY A 34 -8.35 -17.42 -7.03
CA GLY A 34 -8.17 -18.33 -5.90
C GLY A 34 -7.37 -17.76 -4.72
N VAL A 35 -6.86 -16.52 -4.81
CA VAL A 35 -6.11 -15.85 -3.75
C VAL A 35 -6.82 -14.59 -3.28
N ALA A 36 -7.03 -13.62 -4.16
CA ALA A 36 -7.73 -12.38 -3.84
C ALA A 36 -8.57 -11.90 -5.03
N HIS A 37 -9.87 -11.66 -4.79
CA HIS A 37 -10.81 -11.23 -5.81
C HIS A 37 -11.09 -9.73 -5.77
N GLU A 38 -10.53 -9.04 -4.79
CA GLU A 38 -10.69 -7.60 -4.59
C GLU A 38 -9.37 -6.97 -4.16
N PHE A 39 -9.23 -5.68 -4.41
CA PHE A 39 -8.17 -4.87 -3.82
C PHE A 39 -8.70 -3.50 -3.43
N THR A 40 -8.14 -2.93 -2.38
CA THR A 40 -8.52 -1.61 -1.87
C THR A 40 -7.29 -0.73 -1.84
N VAL A 41 -7.40 0.44 -2.48
CA VAL A 41 -6.36 1.48 -2.44
C VAL A 41 -6.65 2.44 -1.30
N VAL A 42 -5.68 2.65 -0.44
CA VAL A 42 -5.82 3.47 0.77
C VAL A 42 -4.70 4.49 0.85
N SER A 43 -5.04 5.72 1.20
CA SER A 43 -4.05 6.72 1.59
C SER A 43 -3.66 6.54 3.07
N GLY A 44 -2.39 6.22 3.32
CA GLY A 44 -1.84 6.12 4.68
C GLY A 44 -1.19 7.42 5.16
N HIS A 45 -1.51 8.56 4.53
CA HIS A 45 -0.96 9.86 4.87
C HIS A 45 -1.28 10.31 6.30
N VAL A 46 -2.46 9.92 6.83
CA VAL A 46 -2.88 10.20 8.21
C VAL A 46 -2.81 8.92 9.01
N ALA A 47 -2.20 8.98 10.20
CA ALA A 47 -2.08 7.82 11.07
C ALA A 47 -3.46 7.29 11.53
N PRO A 48 -3.60 5.99 11.81
CA PRO A 48 -4.87 5.40 12.20
C PRO A 48 -5.53 5.99 13.45
N ASP A 49 -4.71 6.43 14.40
CA ASP A 49 -5.11 7.03 15.68
C ASP A 49 -5.29 8.55 15.64
N ASP A 50 -4.95 9.18 14.53
CA ASP A 50 -5.16 10.61 14.34
C ASP A 50 -6.68 10.91 14.14
N PRO A 51 -7.27 11.86 14.88
CA PRO A 51 -8.69 12.19 14.75
C PRO A 51 -9.08 12.73 13.35
N ARG A 52 -8.13 13.10 12.52
CA ARG A 52 -8.35 13.48 11.12
C ARG A 52 -8.42 12.27 10.18
N SER A 53 -8.14 11.07 10.66
CA SER A 53 -8.22 9.87 9.85
C SER A 53 -9.67 9.56 9.51
N LEU A 54 -9.98 9.50 8.21
CA LEU A 54 -11.30 9.11 7.69
C LEU A 54 -11.33 7.65 7.23
N VAL A 55 -10.26 6.89 7.48
CA VAL A 55 -10.12 5.50 7.06
C VAL A 55 -10.65 4.57 8.16
N ASP A 56 -11.57 3.68 7.82
CA ASP A 56 -12.03 2.61 8.72
C ASP A 56 -11.02 1.44 8.71
N TRP A 57 -9.99 1.56 9.53
CA TRP A 57 -8.95 0.53 9.67
C TRP A 57 -9.49 -0.79 10.23
N THR A 58 -10.58 -0.73 11.01
CA THR A 58 -11.26 -1.94 11.53
C THR A 58 -11.90 -2.74 10.39
N ALA A 59 -12.59 -2.06 9.48
CA ALA A 59 -13.17 -2.69 8.30
C ALA A 59 -12.06 -3.25 7.39
N LEU A 60 -11.01 -2.46 7.11
CA LEU A 60 -9.89 -2.88 6.26
C LEU A 60 -9.15 -4.11 6.80
N ALA A 61 -9.00 -4.24 8.12
CA ALA A 61 -8.36 -5.39 8.74
C ALA A 61 -9.10 -6.71 8.45
N ARG A 62 -10.43 -6.64 8.29
CA ARG A 62 -11.32 -7.80 8.07
C ARG A 62 -11.48 -8.17 6.59
N LEU A 63 -11.07 -7.31 5.68
CA LEU A 63 -11.11 -7.62 4.25
C LEU A 63 -10.14 -8.77 3.94
N ARG A 64 -10.55 -9.68 3.07
CA ARG A 64 -9.72 -10.79 2.59
C ARG A 64 -8.86 -10.41 1.39
N GLY A 65 -9.19 -9.30 0.76
CA GLY A 65 -8.51 -8.81 -0.42
C GLY A 65 -7.18 -8.15 -0.13
N THR A 66 -6.56 -7.68 -1.19
CA THR A 66 -5.29 -6.95 -1.16
C THR A 66 -5.50 -5.52 -0.71
N LEU A 67 -4.68 -5.02 0.21
CA LEU A 67 -4.57 -3.60 0.49
C LEU A 67 -3.35 -3.02 -0.23
N VAL A 68 -3.56 -1.92 -0.93
CA VAL A 68 -2.48 -1.15 -1.56
C VAL A 68 -2.43 0.22 -0.90
N LEU A 69 -1.36 0.47 -0.16
CA LEU A 69 -1.21 1.71 0.59
C LEU A 69 -0.33 2.69 -0.18
N LEU A 70 -0.81 3.91 -0.32
CA LEU A 70 -0.08 5.04 -0.85
C LEU A 70 0.23 6.02 0.28
N MET A 71 1.37 6.73 0.20
CA MET A 71 1.81 7.73 1.19
C MET A 71 1.85 7.20 2.64
N ALA A 72 2.23 5.92 2.82
CA ALA A 72 2.08 5.21 4.08
C ALA A 72 3.39 4.90 4.81
N VAL A 73 4.54 5.25 4.23
CA VAL A 73 5.86 4.84 4.78
C VAL A 73 6.04 5.32 6.22
N GLU A 74 5.77 6.58 6.48
CA GLU A 74 5.94 7.20 7.81
C GLU A 74 4.98 6.62 8.86
N ASN A 75 3.80 6.19 8.43
CA ASN A 75 2.75 5.64 9.30
C ASN A 75 2.69 4.11 9.28
N LEU A 76 3.61 3.42 8.59
CA LEU A 76 3.53 1.98 8.39
C LEU A 76 3.44 1.20 9.70
N GLY A 77 4.20 1.60 10.71
CA GLY A 77 4.15 0.97 12.03
C GLY A 77 2.79 1.08 12.70
N ALA A 78 2.20 2.29 12.72
CA ALA A 78 0.87 2.52 13.27
C ALA A 78 -0.22 1.79 12.46
N ILE A 79 -0.11 1.79 11.14
CA ILE A 79 -1.05 1.08 10.25
C ILE A 79 -0.98 -0.44 10.48
N ALA A 80 0.21 -1.02 10.52
CA ALA A 80 0.39 -2.45 10.78
C ALA A 80 -0.16 -2.83 12.15
N ALA A 81 0.10 -2.03 13.18
CA ALA A 81 -0.44 -2.24 14.52
C ALA A 81 -1.99 -2.19 14.53
N ALA A 82 -2.59 -1.21 13.85
CA ALA A 82 -4.05 -1.09 13.76
C ALA A 82 -4.68 -2.29 13.04
N LEU A 83 -4.13 -2.70 11.90
CA LEU A 83 -4.64 -3.86 11.14
C LEU A 83 -4.56 -5.14 11.98
N ARG A 84 -3.46 -5.39 12.69
CA ARG A 84 -3.25 -6.55 13.57
C ARG A 84 -4.20 -6.52 14.77
N ALA A 85 -4.35 -5.38 15.42
CA ALA A 85 -5.27 -5.21 16.56
C ALA A 85 -6.73 -5.50 16.19
N HIS A 86 -7.10 -5.31 14.93
CA HIS A 86 -8.45 -5.58 14.42
C HIS A 86 -8.58 -6.93 13.70
N GLY A 87 -7.57 -7.80 13.84
CA GLY A 87 -7.66 -9.22 13.49
C GLY A 87 -7.01 -9.64 12.17
N ARG A 88 -6.27 -8.75 11.49
CA ARG A 88 -5.46 -9.19 10.34
C ARG A 88 -4.26 -9.99 10.84
N PRO A 89 -3.99 -11.20 10.28
CA PRO A 89 -2.92 -12.06 10.75
C PRO A 89 -1.53 -11.42 10.70
N ASP A 90 -0.70 -11.69 11.69
CA ASP A 90 0.67 -11.20 11.82
C ASP A 90 1.58 -11.61 10.66
N ASP A 91 1.34 -12.81 10.11
CA ASP A 91 2.07 -13.42 9.00
C ASP A 91 1.56 -12.99 7.62
N THR A 92 0.53 -12.11 7.55
CA THR A 92 0.04 -11.57 6.26
C THR A 92 1.23 -11.00 5.48
N PRO A 93 1.47 -11.46 4.23
CA PRO A 93 2.59 -10.99 3.42
C PRO A 93 2.49 -9.51 3.09
N VAL A 94 3.63 -8.84 3.10
CA VAL A 94 3.77 -7.42 2.76
C VAL A 94 4.93 -7.22 1.80
N ALA A 95 4.71 -6.49 0.72
CA ALA A 95 5.77 -5.98 -0.14
C ALA A 95 5.79 -4.45 -0.08
N ILE A 96 6.97 -3.88 0.08
CA ILE A 96 7.21 -2.44 0.07
C ILE A 96 8.09 -2.14 -1.13
N VAL A 97 7.59 -1.33 -2.06
CA VAL A 97 8.31 -1.00 -3.30
C VAL A 97 8.57 0.50 -3.33
N GLN A 98 9.82 0.87 -3.09
CA GLN A 98 10.32 2.23 -3.20
C GLN A 98 10.70 2.53 -4.65
N GLU A 99 10.38 3.73 -5.12
CA GLU A 99 10.76 4.24 -6.46
C GLU A 99 10.42 3.27 -7.59
N GLY A 100 9.28 2.57 -7.45
CA GLY A 100 8.83 1.55 -8.40
C GLY A 100 8.84 2.03 -9.85
N THR A 101 9.35 1.20 -10.76
CA THR A 101 9.59 1.48 -12.18
C THR A 101 10.77 2.41 -12.48
N MET A 102 11.49 2.88 -11.48
CA MET A 102 12.70 3.68 -11.66
C MET A 102 13.96 2.80 -11.65
N ALA A 103 15.08 3.33 -12.16
CA ALA A 103 16.37 2.62 -12.11
C ALA A 103 16.87 2.37 -10.67
N THR A 104 16.34 3.09 -9.72
CA THR A 104 16.64 3.02 -8.28
C THR A 104 15.59 2.21 -7.50
N GLU A 105 14.72 1.48 -8.20
CA GLU A 105 13.70 0.65 -7.59
C GLU A 105 14.29 -0.31 -6.56
N ARG A 106 13.67 -0.35 -5.38
CA ARG A 106 14.00 -1.27 -4.31
C ARG A 106 12.73 -1.94 -3.79
N ARG A 107 12.78 -3.25 -3.59
CA ARG A 107 11.68 -4.02 -3.00
C ARG A 107 12.13 -4.66 -1.69
N VAL A 108 11.27 -4.59 -0.69
CA VAL A 108 11.44 -5.26 0.61
C VAL A 108 10.23 -6.12 0.87
N ASP A 109 10.44 -7.41 1.04
CA ASP A 109 9.40 -8.35 1.45
C ASP A 109 9.45 -8.57 2.96
N ALA A 110 8.27 -8.62 3.57
CA ALA A 110 8.07 -8.73 5.01
C ALA A 110 6.75 -9.46 5.34
N THR A 111 6.44 -9.58 6.61
CA THR A 111 5.09 -9.85 7.11
C THR A 111 4.50 -8.59 7.74
N LEU A 112 3.21 -8.59 7.99
CA LEU A 112 2.54 -7.45 8.64
C LEU A 112 3.16 -7.13 10.01
N ALA A 113 3.61 -8.16 10.74
CA ALA A 113 4.30 -7.98 12.03
C ALA A 113 5.68 -7.33 11.89
N THR A 114 6.38 -7.52 10.79
CA THR A 114 7.78 -7.12 10.62
C THR A 114 7.99 -5.98 9.61
N ALA A 115 6.92 -5.54 8.94
CA ALA A 115 7.01 -4.61 7.82
C ALA A 115 7.68 -3.28 8.19
N ALA A 116 7.31 -2.70 9.34
CA ALA A 116 7.87 -1.43 9.79
C ALA A 116 9.37 -1.54 10.12
N ASP A 117 9.76 -2.58 10.86
CA ASP A 117 11.16 -2.81 11.22
C ASP A 117 12.03 -3.10 10.00
N ARG A 118 11.50 -3.88 9.05
CA ARG A 118 12.19 -4.19 7.79
C ARG A 118 12.35 -2.95 6.92
N ALA A 119 11.33 -2.10 6.83
CA ALA A 119 11.39 -0.84 6.13
C ALA A 119 12.45 0.10 6.73
N ALA A 120 12.47 0.22 8.06
CA ALA A 120 13.43 1.05 8.78
C ALA A 120 14.87 0.53 8.62
N ALA A 121 15.08 -0.80 8.79
CA ALA A 121 16.39 -1.43 8.65
C ALA A 121 17.02 -1.28 7.26
N GLN A 122 16.16 -1.11 6.24
CA GLN A 122 16.59 -0.91 4.86
C GLN A 122 16.48 0.55 4.39
N ASP A 123 16.25 1.50 5.30
CA ASP A 123 16.12 2.92 4.99
C ASP A 123 15.14 3.20 3.84
N ILE A 124 13.96 2.55 3.88
CA ILE A 124 12.91 2.78 2.89
C ILE A 124 12.30 4.17 3.10
N ARG A 125 12.19 4.92 2.01
CA ARG A 125 11.69 6.30 2.00
C ARG A 125 10.62 6.52 0.92
N PRO A 126 9.79 7.55 1.04
CA PRO A 126 8.94 7.99 -0.06
C PRO A 126 9.77 8.40 -1.31
N PRO A 127 9.23 8.19 -2.52
CA PRO A 127 7.95 7.59 -2.79
C PRO A 127 7.97 6.05 -2.73
N ALA A 128 7.00 5.46 -2.05
CA ALA A 128 6.85 3.99 -2.05
C ALA A 128 5.38 3.57 -2.05
N VAL A 129 5.14 2.39 -2.61
CA VAL A 129 3.85 1.70 -2.60
C VAL A 129 3.99 0.46 -1.70
N ILE A 130 3.00 0.23 -0.84
CA ILE A 130 2.98 -0.91 0.06
C ILE A 130 1.80 -1.81 -0.31
N VAL A 131 2.07 -3.09 -0.53
CA VAL A 131 1.07 -4.11 -0.85
C VAL A 131 0.97 -5.07 0.32
N ILE A 132 -0.24 -5.29 0.83
CA ILE A 132 -0.52 -6.18 1.96
C ILE A 132 -1.54 -7.22 1.54
N GLY A 133 -1.18 -8.49 1.60
CA GLY A 133 -2.07 -9.61 1.28
C GLY A 133 -1.36 -10.77 0.60
N ASP A 134 -2.06 -11.88 0.47
CA ASP A 134 -1.53 -13.16 -0.02
C ASP A 134 -1.02 -13.11 -1.48
N VAL A 135 -1.45 -12.10 -2.25
CA VAL A 135 -0.95 -11.89 -3.62
C VAL A 135 0.54 -11.61 -3.67
N VAL A 136 1.14 -11.10 -2.59
CA VAL A 136 2.59 -10.87 -2.49
C VAL A 136 3.37 -12.19 -2.63
N ALA A 137 2.82 -13.29 -2.13
CA ALA A 137 3.43 -14.62 -2.23
C ALA A 137 3.24 -15.29 -3.60
N VAL A 138 2.38 -14.73 -4.47
CA VAL A 138 2.15 -15.26 -5.84
C VAL A 138 3.25 -14.81 -6.81
N GLY A 139 3.75 -13.61 -6.62
CA GLY A 139 4.81 -13.05 -7.45
C GLY A 139 6.21 -13.58 -7.11
N PRO A 140 7.23 -13.22 -7.91
CA PRO A 140 8.61 -13.51 -7.55
C PRO A 140 8.97 -12.81 -6.22
N THR A 141 9.79 -13.47 -5.40
CA THR A 141 10.33 -12.85 -4.17
C THR A 141 11.35 -11.77 -4.51
N ALA A 142 11.54 -10.81 -3.60
CA ALA A 142 12.63 -9.84 -3.71
C ALA A 142 13.99 -10.57 -3.78
N PRO A 143 14.94 -10.07 -4.57
CA PRO A 143 16.28 -10.64 -4.67
C PRO A 143 17.08 -10.51 -3.37
#